data_d8ca868450ec3b71fff89c0e75547baa
#
_entry.id   d8ca868450ec3b71fff89c0e75547baa
#
_cell.length_a   1.000
_cell.length_b   1.000
_cell.length_c   1.000
_cell.angle_alpha   90.00
_cell.angle_beta   90.00
_cell.angle_gamma   90.00
#
_symmetry.space_group_name_H-M   'P 1'
#
loop_
_entity.id
_entity.type
_entity.pdbx_description
1 polymer ?
#
loop_
_entity_poly.entity_id
_entity_poly.type
_entity_poly.pdbx_seq_one_letter_code
_entity_poly.pdbx_strand_id
1 'polypeptide(L)'
;MLITKRINNNVAMAEDAEGNEMVVFGKGLGFRKPPYEMEETSQIQRVFRNVNDDLLKTINSISAEVIGVSLDIVRLAEVELDCCLNPNLYLTLADHLQFAAERFADGIVMDNPLAADIPLVYPAEYDLGKTGLKFMETMTGITLPQFEACAIALHIINAEGRGSAHGDQMRTVQKTLGIIDDVTDIVRKKMFAGEEIDKTQHSYVRFVTHLKFLVKRLMGEGEKQETELPLLMDIAKNYPRADSCSKAIARYFRRSHGWKLTDEERFYLLMYLMKLR
;
A
#
# COMPACT_ATOMS: atom_id res chain seq x y z
N MET A 1 -0.74 7.10 -32.93
CA MET A 1 -1.60 6.03 -32.38
C MET A 1 -3.01 6.22 -32.90
N LEU A 2 -3.62 5.18 -33.46
CA LEU A 2 -4.98 5.22 -33.98
C LEU A 2 -5.94 4.66 -32.93
N ILE A 3 -6.92 5.44 -32.50
CA ILE A 3 -8.01 4.94 -31.64
C ILE A 3 -9.04 4.29 -32.59
N THR A 4 -9.24 2.98 -32.45
CA THR A 4 -10.05 2.16 -33.35
C THR A 4 -11.47 1.95 -32.84
N LYS A 5 -11.64 1.78 -31.51
CA LYS A 5 -12.94 1.49 -30.92
C LYS A 5 -13.04 2.07 -29.50
N ARG A 6 -14.16 2.69 -29.20
CA ARG A 6 -14.50 3.12 -27.83
C ARG A 6 -15.01 1.92 -27.03
N ILE A 7 -14.48 1.71 -25.83
CA ILE A 7 -15.03 0.80 -24.84
C ILE A 7 -15.99 1.58 -23.93
N ASN A 8 -15.48 2.65 -23.28
CA ASN A 8 -16.29 3.59 -22.53
C ASN A 8 -15.67 5.02 -22.59
N ASN A 9 -16.10 5.94 -21.73
CA ASN A 9 -15.60 7.33 -21.76
C ASN A 9 -14.11 7.46 -21.40
N ASN A 10 -13.55 6.49 -20.70
CA ASN A 10 -12.17 6.52 -20.15
C ASN A 10 -11.27 5.42 -20.73
N VAL A 11 -11.82 4.51 -21.56
CA VAL A 11 -11.09 3.38 -22.13
C VAL A 11 -11.43 3.21 -23.60
N ALA A 12 -10.40 3.00 -24.42
CA ALA A 12 -10.54 2.73 -25.84
C ALA A 12 -9.58 1.64 -26.31
N MET A 13 -9.94 0.98 -27.42
CA MET A 13 -9.00 0.18 -28.22
C MET A 13 -8.19 1.12 -29.10
N ALA A 14 -6.93 0.82 -29.26
CA ALA A 14 -6.01 1.54 -30.10
C ALA A 14 -5.08 0.60 -30.85
N GLU A 15 -4.48 1.10 -31.92
CA GLU A 15 -3.43 0.43 -32.68
C GLU A 15 -2.17 1.29 -32.71
N ASP A 16 -0.98 0.65 -32.55
CA ASP A 16 0.30 1.32 -32.77
C ASP A 16 0.64 1.44 -34.27
N ALA A 17 1.83 1.98 -34.56
CA ALA A 17 2.29 2.14 -35.95
C ALA A 17 2.56 0.81 -36.66
N GLU A 18 2.78 -0.25 -35.90
CA GLU A 18 3.02 -1.62 -36.35
C GLU A 18 1.71 -2.43 -36.51
N GLY A 19 0.54 -1.86 -36.14
CA GLY A 19 -0.76 -2.52 -36.21
C GLY A 19 -1.08 -3.43 -35.02
N ASN A 20 -0.34 -3.32 -33.92
CA ASN A 20 -0.62 -4.12 -32.73
C ASN A 20 -1.77 -3.49 -31.93
N GLU A 21 -2.76 -4.32 -31.58
CA GLU A 21 -3.88 -3.90 -30.75
C GLU A 21 -3.46 -3.68 -29.29
N MET A 22 -3.99 -2.62 -28.68
CA MET A 22 -3.81 -2.28 -27.28
C MET A 22 -5.06 -1.67 -26.68
N VAL A 23 -5.18 -1.73 -25.36
CA VAL A 23 -6.20 -0.99 -24.60
C VAL A 23 -5.53 0.20 -23.94
N VAL A 24 -6.10 1.38 -24.14
CA VAL A 24 -5.62 2.65 -23.57
C VAL A 24 -6.61 3.18 -22.56
N PHE A 25 -6.08 3.59 -21.40
CA PHE A 25 -6.82 4.21 -20.30
C PHE A 25 -6.43 5.69 -20.24
N GLY A 26 -7.43 6.53 -20.09
CA GLY A 26 -7.25 7.96 -19.90
C GLY A 26 -8.57 8.70 -19.88
N LYS A 27 -8.64 9.77 -19.10
CA LYS A 27 -9.87 10.54 -18.96
C LYS A 27 -10.34 11.12 -20.29
N GLY A 28 -11.59 10.81 -20.63
CA GLY A 28 -12.27 11.41 -21.78
C GLY A 28 -11.87 10.87 -23.14
N LEU A 29 -11.05 9.81 -23.23
CA LEU A 29 -10.63 9.20 -24.50
C LEU A 29 -11.81 8.78 -25.38
N GLY A 30 -12.91 8.38 -24.76
CA GLY A 30 -14.10 7.91 -25.48
C GLY A 30 -15.10 9.02 -25.87
N PHE A 31 -14.86 10.29 -25.61
CA PHE A 31 -15.79 11.35 -26.01
C PHE A 31 -15.73 11.63 -27.52
N ARG A 32 -14.56 11.48 -28.12
CA ARG A 32 -14.41 11.60 -29.55
C ARG A 32 -14.85 10.31 -30.26
N LYS A 33 -15.58 10.41 -31.34
CA LYS A 33 -16.08 9.24 -32.12
C LYS A 33 -14.92 8.56 -32.86
N PRO A 34 -14.63 7.28 -32.58
CA PRO A 34 -13.64 6.52 -33.37
C PRO A 34 -14.10 6.24 -34.79
N PRO A 35 -13.18 5.99 -35.78
CA PRO A 35 -11.73 6.03 -35.59
C PRO A 35 -11.16 7.46 -35.65
N TYR A 36 -10.07 7.71 -34.87
CA TYR A 36 -9.34 8.96 -34.95
C TYR A 36 -7.86 8.78 -34.56
N GLU A 37 -7.01 9.59 -35.18
CA GLU A 37 -5.59 9.66 -34.77
C GLU A 37 -5.43 10.50 -33.50
N MET A 38 -4.66 9.99 -32.57
CA MET A 38 -4.26 10.69 -31.37
C MET A 38 -2.81 11.13 -31.49
N GLU A 39 -2.62 12.44 -31.69
CA GLU A 39 -1.31 13.09 -31.82
C GLU A 39 -0.70 13.34 -30.41
N GLU A 40 -1.52 13.82 -29.45
CA GLU A 40 -1.10 14.06 -28.09
C GLU A 40 -1.42 12.84 -27.19
N THR A 41 -0.36 12.21 -26.69
CA THR A 41 -0.47 11.09 -25.74
C THR A 41 -0.61 11.52 -24.29
N SER A 42 -0.64 12.82 -24.01
CA SER A 42 -0.75 13.39 -22.65
C SER A 42 -2.02 12.98 -21.89
N GLN A 43 -3.09 12.65 -22.61
CA GLN A 43 -4.34 12.14 -22.04
C GLN A 43 -4.26 10.63 -21.68
N ILE A 44 -3.28 9.91 -22.23
CA ILE A 44 -3.12 8.48 -21.97
C ILE A 44 -2.39 8.31 -20.64
N GLN A 45 -3.07 7.73 -19.67
CA GLN A 45 -2.49 7.41 -18.36
C GLN A 45 -1.89 6.02 -18.36
N ARG A 46 -2.49 5.08 -19.12
CA ARG A 46 -2.00 3.71 -19.18
C ARG A 46 -2.29 3.03 -20.52
N VAL A 47 -1.36 2.14 -20.92
CA VAL A 47 -1.48 1.27 -22.11
C VAL A 47 -1.28 -0.18 -21.68
N PHE A 48 -2.22 -1.05 -22.09
CA PHE A 48 -2.13 -2.50 -21.97
C PHE A 48 -1.97 -3.11 -23.36
N ARG A 49 -0.83 -3.78 -23.59
CA ARG A 49 -0.46 -4.30 -24.92
C ARG A 49 -0.92 -5.72 -25.18
N ASN A 50 -1.05 -6.56 -24.18
CA ASN A 50 -1.50 -7.94 -24.33
C ASN A 50 -3.01 -8.03 -24.12
N VAL A 51 -3.76 -7.62 -25.13
CA VAL A 51 -5.22 -7.64 -25.08
C VAL A 51 -5.69 -9.07 -25.26
N ASN A 52 -6.43 -9.58 -24.25
CA ASN A 52 -7.11 -10.87 -24.32
C ASN A 52 -8.58 -10.72 -23.91
N ASP A 53 -9.38 -11.73 -24.19
CA ASP A 53 -10.81 -11.72 -23.89
C ASP A 53 -11.13 -11.51 -22.42
N ASP A 54 -10.30 -12.01 -21.50
CA ASP A 54 -10.52 -11.88 -20.06
C ASP A 54 -10.28 -10.44 -19.58
N LEU A 55 -9.25 -9.77 -20.10
CA LEU A 55 -9.02 -8.34 -19.86
C LEU A 55 -10.22 -7.52 -20.34
N LEU A 56 -10.70 -7.78 -21.54
CA LEU A 56 -11.86 -7.07 -22.11
C LEU A 56 -13.15 -7.33 -21.32
N LYS A 57 -13.39 -8.56 -20.86
CA LYS A 57 -14.52 -8.89 -19.99
C LYS A 57 -14.46 -8.11 -18.69
N THR A 58 -13.29 -8.11 -18.01
CA THR A 58 -13.11 -7.34 -16.77
C THR A 58 -13.35 -5.85 -16.99
N ILE A 59 -12.78 -5.25 -18.03
CA ILE A 59 -12.99 -3.82 -18.32
C ILE A 59 -14.48 -3.52 -18.60
N ASN A 60 -15.17 -4.39 -19.34
CA ASN A 60 -16.58 -4.21 -19.66
C ASN A 60 -17.53 -4.40 -18.46
N SER A 61 -17.11 -5.10 -17.40
CA SER A 61 -17.89 -5.26 -16.17
C SER A 61 -17.79 -4.07 -15.21
N ILE A 62 -16.84 -3.13 -15.46
CA ILE A 62 -16.59 -1.98 -14.61
C ILE A 62 -17.23 -0.73 -15.23
N SER A 63 -17.95 0.07 -14.43
CA SER A 63 -18.53 1.33 -14.90
C SER A 63 -17.45 2.35 -15.28
N ALA A 64 -17.77 3.24 -16.24
CA ALA A 64 -16.84 4.27 -16.68
C ALA A 64 -16.46 5.23 -15.56
N GLU A 65 -17.39 5.50 -14.65
CA GLU A 65 -17.20 6.35 -13.47
C GLU A 65 -16.20 5.74 -12.52
N VAL A 66 -16.33 4.44 -12.21
CA VAL A 66 -15.40 3.71 -11.31
C VAL A 66 -14.00 3.62 -11.92
N ILE A 67 -13.89 3.40 -13.23
CA ILE A 67 -12.60 3.49 -13.92
C ILE A 67 -12.00 4.89 -13.75
N GLY A 68 -12.81 5.95 -13.92
CA GLY A 68 -12.38 7.33 -13.70
C GLY A 68 -11.86 7.58 -12.28
N VAL A 69 -12.53 7.04 -11.26
CA VAL A 69 -12.09 7.10 -9.86
C VAL A 69 -10.73 6.43 -9.70
N SER A 70 -10.56 5.23 -10.23
CA SER A 70 -9.27 4.50 -10.16
C SER A 70 -8.14 5.30 -10.81
N LEU A 71 -8.38 5.92 -11.97
CA LEU A 71 -7.40 6.78 -12.64
C LEU A 71 -6.97 7.95 -11.76
N ASP A 72 -7.91 8.60 -11.05
CA ASP A 72 -7.62 9.73 -10.17
C ASP A 72 -6.85 9.30 -8.93
N ILE A 73 -7.25 8.18 -8.30
CA ILE A 73 -6.56 7.66 -7.12
C ILE A 73 -5.10 7.31 -7.46
N VAL A 74 -4.87 6.58 -8.55
CA VAL A 74 -3.51 6.16 -8.93
C VAL A 74 -2.63 7.37 -9.25
N ARG A 75 -3.15 8.35 -10.01
CA ARG A 75 -2.41 9.58 -10.30
C ARG A 75 -2.06 10.37 -9.03
N LEU A 76 -3.01 10.50 -8.10
CA LEU A 76 -2.77 11.18 -6.83
C LEU A 76 -1.72 10.44 -6.01
N ALA A 77 -1.81 9.10 -5.95
CA ALA A 77 -0.88 8.27 -5.19
C ALA A 77 0.55 8.36 -5.75
N GLU A 78 0.74 8.37 -7.08
CA GLU A 78 2.05 8.55 -7.70
C GLU A 78 2.68 9.91 -7.36
N VAL A 79 1.86 10.97 -7.26
CA VAL A 79 2.32 12.32 -6.89
C VAL A 79 2.66 12.42 -5.41
N GLU A 80 1.75 11.95 -4.52
CA GLU A 80 1.93 12.10 -3.06
C GLU A 80 3.01 11.18 -2.48
N LEU A 81 3.20 9.99 -3.09
CA LEU A 81 4.22 9.02 -2.66
C LEU A 81 5.55 9.20 -3.40
N ASP A 82 5.63 10.12 -4.36
CA ASP A 82 6.81 10.37 -5.24
C ASP A 82 7.39 9.05 -5.80
N CYS A 83 6.52 8.17 -6.30
CA CYS A 83 6.92 6.88 -6.83
C CYS A 83 6.08 6.47 -8.06
N CYS A 84 6.66 5.58 -8.89
CA CYS A 84 5.91 4.92 -9.97
C CYS A 84 5.26 3.67 -9.41
N LEU A 85 3.95 3.57 -9.50
CA LEU A 85 3.17 2.41 -9.07
C LEU A 85 3.12 1.33 -10.16
N ASN A 86 2.86 0.09 -9.72
CA ASN A 86 2.66 -1.02 -10.67
C ASN A 86 1.47 -0.68 -11.60
N PRO A 87 1.67 -0.73 -12.91
CA PRO A 87 0.65 -0.33 -13.88
C PRO A 87 -0.65 -1.12 -13.83
N ASN A 88 -0.65 -2.33 -13.29
CA ASN A 88 -1.86 -3.13 -13.14
C ASN A 88 -2.81 -2.55 -12.07
N LEU A 89 -2.33 -1.63 -11.24
CA LEU A 89 -3.14 -0.98 -10.20
C LEU A 89 -4.38 -0.30 -10.78
N TYR A 90 -4.27 0.33 -11.95
CA TYR A 90 -5.40 0.97 -12.61
C TYR A 90 -6.61 0.06 -12.78
N LEU A 91 -6.37 -1.20 -13.14
CA LEU A 91 -7.43 -2.18 -13.36
C LEU A 91 -7.84 -2.89 -12.07
N THR A 92 -6.86 -3.33 -11.28
CA THR A 92 -7.16 -4.09 -10.04
C THR A 92 -7.87 -3.24 -9.00
N LEU A 93 -7.58 -1.94 -8.94
CA LEU A 93 -8.29 -1.02 -8.06
C LEU A 93 -9.70 -0.72 -8.59
N ALA A 94 -9.86 -0.52 -9.91
CA ALA A 94 -11.18 -0.31 -10.51
C ALA A 94 -12.09 -1.53 -10.29
N ASP A 95 -11.59 -2.74 -10.48
CA ASP A 95 -12.31 -4.00 -10.23
C ASP A 95 -12.73 -4.12 -8.76
N HIS A 96 -11.80 -3.83 -7.84
CA HIS A 96 -12.11 -3.81 -6.40
C HIS A 96 -13.23 -2.80 -6.06
N LEU A 97 -13.13 -1.57 -6.56
CA LEU A 97 -14.10 -0.52 -6.28
C LEU A 97 -15.49 -0.85 -6.85
N GLN A 98 -15.54 -1.44 -8.05
CA GLN A 98 -16.79 -1.92 -8.65
C GLN A 98 -17.42 -3.01 -7.78
N PHE A 99 -16.65 -4.01 -7.39
CA PHE A 99 -17.10 -5.09 -6.52
C PHE A 99 -17.52 -4.59 -5.13
N ALA A 100 -16.80 -3.63 -4.55
CA ALA A 100 -17.16 -3.01 -3.27
C ALA A 100 -18.51 -2.28 -3.36
N ALA A 101 -18.75 -1.56 -4.47
CA ALA A 101 -20.01 -0.86 -4.71
C ALA A 101 -21.20 -1.84 -4.85
N GLU A 102 -21.03 -2.91 -5.62
CA GLU A 102 -22.04 -3.96 -5.79
C GLU A 102 -22.35 -4.66 -4.48
N ARG A 103 -21.33 -5.10 -3.77
CA ARG A 103 -21.47 -5.74 -2.46
C ARG A 103 -22.17 -4.84 -1.43
N PHE A 104 -21.84 -3.56 -1.40
CA PHE A 104 -22.45 -2.59 -0.51
C PHE A 104 -23.94 -2.38 -0.85
N ALA A 105 -24.30 -2.33 -2.15
CA ALA A 105 -25.68 -2.26 -2.61
C ALA A 105 -26.50 -3.48 -2.16
N ASP A 106 -25.86 -4.67 -2.10
CA ASP A 106 -26.46 -5.92 -1.61
C ASP A 106 -26.51 -6.02 -0.07
N GLY A 107 -26.03 -4.99 0.66
CA GLY A 107 -25.99 -4.96 2.12
C GLY A 107 -24.92 -5.90 2.74
N ILE A 108 -23.97 -6.38 1.95
CA ILE A 108 -22.90 -7.27 2.41
C ILE A 108 -21.74 -6.43 2.96
N VAL A 109 -21.51 -6.51 4.26
CA VAL A 109 -20.37 -5.88 4.94
C VAL A 109 -19.28 -6.93 5.15
N MET A 110 -18.07 -6.66 4.67
CA MET A 110 -16.91 -7.50 4.94
C MET A 110 -16.02 -6.82 5.97
N ASP A 111 -15.63 -7.55 7.00
CA ASP A 111 -14.63 -7.09 7.95
C ASP A 111 -13.22 -7.27 7.35
N ASN A 112 -12.36 -6.26 7.57
CA ASN A 112 -10.96 -6.34 7.18
C ASN A 112 -10.10 -6.47 8.44
N PRO A 113 -9.49 -7.64 8.69
CA PRO A 113 -8.67 -7.85 9.89
C PRO A 113 -7.51 -6.86 10.03
N LEU A 114 -7.06 -6.26 8.92
CA LEU A 114 -5.94 -5.30 8.87
C LEU A 114 -6.40 -3.84 9.04
N ALA A 115 -7.71 -3.60 9.20
CA ALA A 115 -8.27 -2.24 9.25
C ALA A 115 -7.72 -1.39 10.42
N ALA A 116 -7.36 -2.04 11.53
CA ALA A 116 -6.78 -1.36 12.69
C ALA A 116 -5.30 -0.99 12.51
N ASP A 117 -4.55 -1.78 11.74
CA ASP A 117 -3.09 -1.66 11.63
C ASP A 117 -2.66 -0.79 10.45
N ILE A 118 -3.40 -0.82 9.34
CA ILE A 118 -3.10 -0.02 8.13
C ILE A 118 -2.94 1.48 8.43
N PRO A 119 -3.85 2.14 9.18
CA PRO A 119 -3.70 3.57 9.50
C PRO A 119 -2.43 3.90 10.30
N LEU A 120 -1.95 2.96 11.10
CA LEU A 120 -0.75 3.13 11.93
C LEU A 120 0.53 2.90 11.13
N VAL A 121 0.54 1.86 10.33
CA VAL A 121 1.77 1.40 9.63
C VAL A 121 1.93 2.09 8.28
N TYR A 122 0.82 2.43 7.63
CA TYR A 122 0.74 3.01 6.28
C TYR A 122 -0.17 4.26 6.26
N PRO A 123 0.14 5.31 7.07
CA PRO A 123 -0.75 6.46 7.21
C PRO A 123 -0.94 7.25 5.92
N ALA A 124 0.09 7.40 5.08
CA ALA A 124 0.00 8.13 3.82
C ALA A 124 -0.92 7.41 2.83
N GLU A 125 -0.74 6.10 2.68
CA GLU A 125 -1.54 5.26 1.78
C GLU A 125 -2.99 5.15 2.29
N TYR A 126 -3.19 5.15 3.61
CA TYR A 126 -4.52 5.20 4.20
C TYR A 126 -5.23 6.55 3.95
N ASP A 127 -4.52 7.68 4.01
CA ASP A 127 -5.05 9.00 3.70
C ASP A 127 -5.44 9.10 2.21
N LEU A 128 -4.66 8.48 1.32
CA LEU A 128 -5.03 8.29 -0.08
C LEU A 128 -6.29 7.42 -0.23
N GLY A 129 -6.41 6.36 0.56
CA GLY A 129 -7.62 5.53 0.61
C GLY A 129 -8.86 6.31 1.00
N LYS A 130 -8.78 7.17 2.04
CA LYS A 130 -9.88 8.07 2.42
C LYS A 130 -10.25 9.07 1.32
N THR A 131 -9.25 9.58 0.61
CA THR A 131 -9.47 10.46 -0.54
C THR A 131 -10.14 9.72 -1.69
N GLY A 132 -9.75 8.45 -1.92
CA GLY A 132 -10.40 7.56 -2.89
C GLY A 132 -11.89 7.35 -2.60
N LEU A 133 -12.28 7.18 -1.33
CA LEU A 133 -13.71 7.11 -0.96
C LEU A 133 -14.48 8.39 -1.31
N LYS A 134 -13.87 9.57 -1.13
CA LYS A 134 -14.49 10.85 -1.54
C LYS A 134 -14.63 10.95 -3.06
N PHE A 135 -13.66 10.44 -3.82
CA PHE A 135 -13.78 10.39 -5.29
C PHE A 135 -14.91 9.46 -5.72
N MET A 136 -15.06 8.28 -5.08
CA MET A 136 -16.19 7.37 -5.30
C MET A 136 -17.52 8.09 -5.08
N GLU A 137 -17.71 8.70 -3.91
CA GLU A 137 -18.94 9.42 -3.58
C GLU A 137 -19.23 10.55 -4.59
N THR A 138 -18.21 11.34 -4.92
CA THR A 138 -18.38 12.50 -5.82
C THR A 138 -18.72 12.08 -7.25
N MET A 139 -18.11 11.02 -7.78
CA MET A 139 -18.25 10.62 -9.18
C MET A 139 -19.39 9.64 -9.43
N THR A 140 -19.71 8.80 -8.44
CA THR A 140 -20.73 7.74 -8.58
C THR A 140 -21.96 7.97 -7.72
N GLY A 141 -21.92 8.86 -6.72
CA GLY A 141 -22.96 9.03 -5.71
C GLY A 141 -23.01 7.91 -4.67
N ILE A 142 -22.04 6.96 -4.70
CA ILE A 142 -22.00 5.82 -3.79
C ILE A 142 -21.08 6.14 -2.61
N THR A 143 -21.62 6.19 -1.40
CA THR A 143 -20.84 6.37 -0.16
C THR A 143 -20.44 5.01 0.39
N LEU A 144 -19.21 4.59 0.12
CA LEU A 144 -18.66 3.34 0.64
C LEU A 144 -18.29 3.46 2.12
N PRO A 145 -18.31 2.34 2.88
CA PRO A 145 -17.91 2.31 4.29
C PRO A 145 -16.43 2.68 4.49
N GLN A 146 -16.11 3.28 5.64
CA GLN A 146 -14.75 3.75 5.97
C GLN A 146 -13.68 2.65 5.91
N PHE A 147 -14.00 1.39 6.18
CA PHE A 147 -13.04 0.30 6.11
C PHE A 147 -12.52 0.04 4.69
N GLU A 148 -13.25 0.45 3.64
CA GLU A 148 -12.80 0.36 2.25
C GLU A 148 -11.58 1.27 1.97
N ALA A 149 -11.37 2.32 2.78
CA ALA A 149 -10.12 3.10 2.71
C ALA A 149 -8.89 2.24 2.97
N CYS A 150 -8.99 1.25 3.88
CA CYS A 150 -7.90 0.30 4.13
C CYS A 150 -7.68 -0.64 2.93
N ALA A 151 -8.74 -1.05 2.25
CA ALA A 151 -8.62 -1.89 1.07
C ALA A 151 -7.97 -1.12 -0.10
N ILE A 152 -8.37 0.12 -0.34
CA ILE A 152 -7.72 1.01 -1.32
C ILE A 152 -6.24 1.19 -0.97
N ALA A 153 -5.92 1.48 0.31
CA ALA A 153 -4.54 1.61 0.78
C ALA A 153 -3.72 0.34 0.50
N LEU A 154 -4.28 -0.85 0.76
CA LEU A 154 -3.62 -2.12 0.46
C LEU A 154 -3.33 -2.31 -1.03
N HIS A 155 -4.24 -1.91 -1.91
CA HIS A 155 -4.00 -1.92 -3.35
C HIS A 155 -2.84 -1.00 -3.73
N ILE A 156 -2.74 0.21 -3.16
CA ILE A 156 -1.64 1.15 -3.38
C ILE A 156 -0.33 0.56 -2.87
N ILE A 157 -0.28 0.09 -1.61
CA ILE A 157 0.92 -0.52 -0.99
C ILE A 157 1.44 -1.68 -1.84
N ASN A 158 0.53 -2.54 -2.33
CA ASN A 158 0.89 -3.66 -3.18
C ASN A 158 1.44 -3.21 -4.55
N ALA A 159 1.16 -2.00 -4.97
CA ALA A 159 1.63 -1.46 -6.25
C ALA A 159 2.95 -0.67 -6.15
N GLU A 160 3.44 -0.33 -4.95
CA GLU A 160 4.69 0.42 -4.75
C GLU A 160 5.95 -0.38 -5.10
N GLY A 161 5.89 -1.72 -5.11
CA GLY A 161 7.03 -2.59 -5.38
C GLY A 161 7.30 -2.76 -6.87
N ARG A 162 8.47 -2.37 -7.34
CA ARG A 162 8.90 -2.64 -8.71
C ARG A 162 9.26 -4.13 -8.87
N GLY A 163 8.50 -4.86 -9.67
CA GLY A 163 8.92 -6.17 -10.23
C GLY A 163 8.51 -7.43 -9.46
N SER A 164 7.77 -7.36 -8.36
CA SER A 164 7.25 -8.55 -7.66
C SER A 164 5.88 -8.96 -8.20
N ALA A 165 5.63 -10.26 -8.27
CA ALA A 165 4.30 -10.78 -8.59
C ALA A 165 3.29 -10.35 -7.50
N HIS A 166 2.04 -10.03 -7.88
CA HIS A 166 0.99 -9.51 -6.99
C HIS A 166 0.83 -10.29 -5.67
N GLY A 167 1.06 -11.61 -5.69
CA GLY A 167 0.95 -12.47 -4.51
C GLY A 167 2.08 -12.28 -3.48
N ASP A 168 3.27 -11.88 -3.91
CA ASP A 168 4.42 -11.73 -3.01
C ASP A 168 4.36 -10.43 -2.20
N GLN A 169 3.77 -9.39 -2.75
CA GLN A 169 3.62 -8.10 -2.06
C GLN A 169 2.59 -8.16 -0.94
N MET A 170 1.41 -8.76 -1.18
CA MET A 170 0.40 -8.96 -0.13
C MET A 170 0.96 -9.81 1.02
N ARG A 171 1.73 -10.86 0.71
CA ARG A 171 2.43 -11.66 1.72
C ARG A 171 3.45 -10.84 2.49
N THR A 172 4.16 -9.93 1.82
CA THR A 172 5.13 -9.02 2.47
C THR A 172 4.44 -8.06 3.42
N VAL A 173 3.30 -7.47 3.03
CA VAL A 173 2.49 -6.60 3.89
C VAL A 173 1.97 -7.38 5.11
N GLN A 174 1.33 -8.53 4.89
CA GLN A 174 0.83 -9.39 5.98
C GLN A 174 1.95 -9.81 6.93
N LYS A 175 3.11 -10.20 6.39
CA LYS A 175 4.29 -10.55 7.18
C LYS A 175 4.80 -9.36 7.98
N THR A 176 4.87 -8.16 7.39
CA THR A 176 5.30 -6.93 8.08
C THR A 176 4.36 -6.61 9.23
N LEU A 177 3.04 -6.64 8.99
CA LEU A 177 2.04 -6.37 10.03
C LEU A 177 2.10 -7.41 11.15
N GLY A 178 2.20 -8.71 10.83
CA GLY A 178 2.36 -9.76 11.83
C GLY A 178 3.62 -9.60 12.69
N ILE A 179 4.75 -9.18 12.09
CA ILE A 179 5.99 -8.89 12.83
C ILE A 179 5.82 -7.68 13.75
N ILE A 180 5.13 -6.62 13.28
CA ILE A 180 4.87 -5.43 14.10
C ILE A 180 3.99 -5.79 15.29
N ASP A 181 2.98 -6.63 15.10
CA ASP A 181 2.10 -7.09 16.17
C ASP A 181 2.86 -7.93 17.20
N ASP A 182 3.66 -8.91 16.75
CA ASP A 182 4.52 -9.73 17.63
C ASP A 182 5.50 -8.86 18.45
N VAL A 183 6.13 -7.87 17.82
CA VAL A 183 7.05 -6.96 18.51
C VAL A 183 6.30 -6.06 19.49
N THR A 184 5.11 -5.58 19.12
CA THR A 184 4.25 -4.79 20.03
C THR A 184 3.85 -5.61 21.25
N ASP A 185 3.54 -6.89 21.09
CA ASP A 185 3.23 -7.79 22.20
C ASP A 185 4.44 -8.00 23.13
N ILE A 186 5.65 -8.11 22.56
CA ILE A 186 6.90 -8.14 23.36
C ILE A 186 7.05 -6.84 24.17
N VAL A 187 6.81 -5.68 23.54
CA VAL A 187 6.87 -4.37 24.18
C VAL A 187 5.85 -4.28 25.31
N ARG A 188 4.60 -4.64 25.05
CA ARG A 188 3.51 -4.67 26.03
C ARG A 188 3.89 -5.49 27.26
N LYS A 189 4.41 -6.70 27.07
CA LYS A 189 4.84 -7.60 28.18
C LYS A 189 6.06 -7.08 28.93
N LYS A 190 7.03 -6.46 28.25
CA LYS A 190 8.31 -6.06 28.86
C LYS A 190 8.31 -4.67 29.45
N MET A 191 7.57 -3.73 28.84
CA MET A 191 7.56 -2.33 29.23
C MET A 191 6.32 -1.96 30.08
N PHE A 192 5.17 -2.58 29.79
CA PHE A 192 3.86 -2.22 30.34
C PHE A 192 3.25 -3.29 31.24
N ALA A 193 4.03 -4.31 31.65
CA ALA A 193 3.56 -5.41 32.48
C ALA A 193 2.30 -6.15 31.93
N GLY A 194 2.07 -6.09 30.64
CA GLY A 194 0.93 -6.69 29.97
C GLY A 194 -0.28 -5.77 29.81
N GLU A 195 -0.23 -4.54 30.33
CA GLU A 195 -1.28 -3.55 30.13
C GLU A 195 -1.36 -3.08 28.67
N GLU A 196 -2.52 -2.61 28.25
CA GLU A 196 -2.73 -2.09 26.89
C GLU A 196 -1.89 -0.83 26.64
N ILE A 197 -1.31 -0.76 25.44
CA ILE A 197 -0.56 0.42 24.99
C ILE A 197 -1.54 1.35 24.30
N ASP A 198 -1.53 2.64 24.67
CA ASP A 198 -2.28 3.65 23.95
C ASP A 198 -1.66 3.88 22.56
N LYS A 199 -2.27 3.27 21.55
CA LYS A 199 -1.83 3.32 20.15
C LYS A 199 -1.95 4.71 19.52
N THR A 200 -2.65 5.65 20.17
CA THR A 200 -2.83 7.03 19.68
C THR A 200 -1.68 7.96 20.07
N GLN A 201 -0.85 7.56 21.03
CA GLN A 201 0.27 8.38 21.47
C GLN A 201 1.34 8.56 20.39
N HIS A 202 1.82 9.77 20.25
CA HIS A 202 2.87 10.15 19.28
C HIS A 202 4.15 9.30 19.42
N SER A 203 4.50 8.90 20.64
CA SER A 203 5.65 8.04 20.90
C SER A 203 5.44 6.64 20.31
N TYR A 204 4.23 6.07 20.43
CA TYR A 204 3.89 4.78 19.87
C TYR A 204 3.87 4.82 18.34
N VAL A 205 3.22 5.82 17.74
CA VAL A 205 3.18 5.98 16.28
C VAL A 205 4.60 6.06 15.69
N ARG A 206 5.49 6.83 16.33
CA ARG A 206 6.90 6.92 15.90
C ARG A 206 7.64 5.59 16.04
N PHE A 207 7.40 4.87 17.13
CA PHE A 207 7.98 3.54 17.32
C PHE A 207 7.56 2.56 16.21
N VAL A 208 6.26 2.48 15.92
CA VAL A 208 5.72 1.61 14.86
C VAL A 208 6.26 2.00 13.49
N THR A 209 6.32 3.30 13.18
CA THR A 209 6.88 3.79 11.93
C THR A 209 8.35 3.38 11.77
N HIS A 210 9.16 3.55 12.82
CA HIS A 210 10.56 3.11 12.79
C HIS A 210 10.68 1.59 12.65
N LEU A 211 9.84 0.84 13.37
CA LEU A 211 9.79 -0.62 13.29
C LEU A 211 9.43 -1.10 11.88
N LYS A 212 8.47 -0.45 11.20
CA LYS A 212 8.14 -0.70 9.79
C LYS A 212 9.38 -0.59 8.88
N PHE A 213 10.12 0.52 9.01
CA PHE A 213 11.35 0.71 8.21
C PHE A 213 12.44 -0.31 8.53
N LEU A 214 12.61 -0.65 9.81
CA LEU A 214 13.55 -1.69 10.23
C LEU A 214 13.17 -3.05 9.62
N VAL A 215 11.90 -3.45 9.70
CA VAL A 215 11.42 -4.71 9.13
C VAL A 215 11.58 -4.73 7.62
N LYS A 216 11.22 -3.65 6.91
CA LYS A 216 11.41 -3.52 5.45
C LYS A 216 12.87 -3.70 5.06
N ARG A 217 13.80 -3.10 5.81
CA ARG A 217 15.24 -3.25 5.59
C ARG A 217 15.74 -4.68 5.87
N LEU A 218 15.27 -5.32 6.96
CA LEU A 218 15.66 -6.69 7.31
C LEU A 218 15.11 -7.75 6.34
N MET A 219 14.02 -7.45 5.63
CA MET A 219 13.48 -8.28 4.55
C MET A 219 14.26 -8.12 3.24
N GLY A 220 14.89 -6.96 3.01
CA GLY A 220 15.74 -6.72 1.85
C GLY A 220 17.14 -7.25 2.07
N GLU A 221 17.81 -7.68 1.02
CA GLU A 221 19.25 -8.06 1.05
C GLU A 221 20.13 -6.81 1.06
N GLY A 222 20.03 -5.98 2.10
CA GLY A 222 20.91 -4.82 2.27
C GLY A 222 22.24 -5.24 2.95
N GLU A 223 23.37 -4.74 2.44
CA GLU A 223 24.69 -4.91 3.10
C GLU A 223 24.62 -4.36 4.54
N LYS A 224 25.04 -5.20 5.48
CA LYS A 224 25.12 -4.86 6.90
C LYS A 224 26.54 -4.39 7.19
N GLN A 225 26.73 -3.09 7.40
CA GLN A 225 27.94 -2.60 8.07
C GLN A 225 27.76 -2.78 9.58
N GLU A 226 28.61 -3.61 10.19
CA GLU A 226 28.70 -3.70 11.65
C GLU A 226 29.53 -2.52 12.15
N THR A 227 28.89 -1.58 12.83
CA THR A 227 29.57 -0.48 13.52
C THR A 227 29.35 -0.67 15.01
N GLU A 228 30.42 -0.80 15.79
CA GLU A 228 30.34 -0.79 17.25
C GLU A 228 29.96 0.61 17.72
N LEU A 229 28.90 0.71 18.53
CA LEU A 229 28.43 1.95 19.13
C LEU A 229 28.65 1.93 20.64
N PRO A 230 29.76 2.51 21.15
CA PRO A 230 30.03 2.59 22.61
C PRO A 230 28.87 3.26 23.37
N LEU A 231 28.18 4.22 22.73
CA LEU A 231 27.05 4.96 23.30
C LEU A 231 25.85 4.02 23.63
N LEU A 232 25.71 2.90 22.93
CA LEU A 232 24.67 1.90 23.22
C LEU A 232 24.82 1.33 24.63
N MET A 233 26.05 1.06 25.08
CA MET A 233 26.32 0.49 26.39
C MET A 233 25.98 1.46 27.52
N ASP A 234 26.23 2.75 27.35
CA ASP A 234 25.95 3.75 28.37
C ASP A 234 24.44 4.02 28.51
N ILE A 235 23.73 4.08 27.40
CA ILE A 235 22.27 4.25 27.42
C ILE A 235 21.59 2.99 27.98
N ALA A 236 22.06 1.80 27.62
CA ALA A 236 21.53 0.54 28.11
C ALA A 236 21.60 0.43 29.66
N LYS A 237 22.66 0.94 30.28
CA LYS A 237 22.80 1.00 31.74
C LYS A 237 21.77 1.89 32.42
N ASN A 238 21.46 3.04 31.77
CA ASN A 238 20.54 4.02 32.34
C ASN A 238 19.04 3.64 32.12
N TYR A 239 18.74 2.77 31.15
CA TYR A 239 17.39 2.34 30.83
C TYR A 239 17.24 0.81 30.75
N PRO A 240 17.38 0.11 31.87
CA PRO A 240 17.48 -1.36 31.93
C PRO A 240 16.21 -2.08 31.39
N ARG A 241 15.02 -1.49 31.57
CA ARG A 241 13.77 -2.05 31.03
C ARG A 241 13.74 -1.98 29.51
N ALA A 242 14.06 -0.84 28.94
CA ALA A 242 14.11 -0.64 27.49
C ALA A 242 15.21 -1.51 26.83
N ASP A 243 16.39 -1.62 27.49
CA ASP A 243 17.46 -2.52 27.05
C ASP A 243 17.02 -3.98 27.05
N SER A 244 16.40 -4.45 28.15
CA SER A 244 15.82 -5.80 28.23
C SER A 244 14.80 -6.06 27.12
N CYS A 245 13.96 -5.08 26.81
CA CYS A 245 12.98 -5.14 25.72
C CYS A 245 13.67 -5.22 24.36
N SER A 246 14.64 -4.33 24.06
CA SER A 246 15.40 -4.35 22.81
C SER A 246 16.12 -5.67 22.57
N LYS A 247 16.68 -6.26 23.63
CA LYS A 247 17.30 -7.60 23.58
C LYS A 247 16.27 -8.71 23.32
N ALA A 248 15.04 -8.57 23.85
CA ALA A 248 13.98 -9.53 23.58
C ALA A 248 13.51 -9.45 22.11
N ILE A 249 13.37 -8.25 21.56
CA ILE A 249 13.05 -8.02 20.15
C ILE A 249 14.16 -8.60 19.24
N ALA A 250 15.44 -8.33 19.55
CA ALA A 250 16.56 -8.89 18.79
C ALA A 250 16.57 -10.43 18.79
N ARG A 251 16.23 -11.05 19.93
CA ARG A 251 16.10 -12.52 20.03
C ARG A 251 14.92 -13.05 19.22
N TYR A 252 13.79 -12.34 19.21
CA TYR A 252 12.64 -12.67 18.39
C TYR A 252 13.02 -12.66 16.91
N PHE A 253 13.59 -11.59 16.39
CA PHE A 253 14.05 -11.51 15.00
C PHE A 253 15.00 -12.63 14.62
N ARG A 254 15.96 -12.93 15.50
CA ARG A 254 16.94 -14.01 15.25
C ARG A 254 16.28 -15.39 15.21
N ARG A 255 15.35 -15.68 16.13
CA ARG A 255 14.72 -17.01 16.25
C ARG A 255 13.64 -17.25 15.20
N SER A 256 12.79 -16.25 14.96
CA SER A 256 11.63 -16.39 14.07
C SER A 256 11.95 -16.14 12.61
N HIS A 257 12.95 -15.30 12.31
CA HIS A 257 13.26 -14.85 10.96
C HIS A 257 14.72 -15.04 10.54
N GLY A 258 15.60 -15.48 11.44
CA GLY A 258 17.03 -15.62 11.18
C GLY A 258 17.78 -14.27 11.08
N TRP A 259 17.12 -13.15 11.39
CA TRP A 259 17.70 -11.82 11.24
C TRP A 259 18.55 -11.43 12.45
N LYS A 260 19.74 -10.90 12.19
CA LYS A 260 20.65 -10.35 13.21
C LYS A 260 20.58 -8.82 13.13
N LEU A 261 20.18 -8.18 14.22
CA LEU A 261 20.24 -6.72 14.34
C LEU A 261 21.70 -6.27 14.56
N THR A 262 22.07 -5.17 13.91
CA THR A 262 23.31 -4.46 14.22
C THR A 262 23.19 -3.68 15.53
N ASP A 263 24.31 -3.22 16.11
CA ASP A 263 24.27 -2.39 17.31
C ASP A 263 23.61 -1.04 17.04
N GLU A 264 23.74 -0.49 15.84
CA GLU A 264 23.05 0.73 15.42
C GLU A 264 21.53 0.52 15.37
N GLU A 265 21.05 -0.56 14.76
CA GLU A 265 19.62 -0.89 14.71
C GLU A 265 19.03 -1.08 16.11
N ARG A 266 19.78 -1.72 16.98
CA ARG A 266 19.37 -1.93 18.38
C ARG A 266 19.39 -0.63 19.17
N PHE A 267 20.33 0.28 18.90
CA PHE A 267 20.38 1.61 19.48
C PHE A 267 19.13 2.43 19.12
N TYR A 268 18.75 2.45 17.84
CA TYR A 268 17.53 3.14 17.40
C TYR A 268 16.28 2.56 18.07
N LEU A 269 16.14 1.23 18.13
CA LEU A 269 15.04 0.59 18.87
C LEU A 269 15.01 1.06 20.33
N LEU A 270 16.16 1.06 21.02
CA LEU A 270 16.27 1.48 22.40
C LEU A 270 15.81 2.94 22.58
N MET A 271 16.22 3.85 21.68
CA MET A 271 15.83 5.25 21.71
C MET A 271 14.32 5.47 21.61
N TYR A 272 13.62 4.67 20.80
CA TYR A 272 12.16 4.75 20.71
C TYR A 272 11.47 4.08 21.90
N LEU A 273 11.96 2.94 22.37
CA LEU A 273 11.43 2.26 23.57
C LEU A 273 11.50 3.13 24.82
N MET A 274 12.58 3.90 24.99
CA MET A 274 12.72 4.83 26.13
C MET A 274 11.63 5.91 26.18
N LYS A 275 11.04 6.27 25.03
CA LYS A 275 9.99 7.30 24.92
C LYS A 275 8.58 6.75 25.08
N LEU A 276 8.41 5.43 25.07
CA LEU A 276 7.14 4.79 25.35
C LEU A 276 6.85 4.87 26.85
N ARG A 277 5.73 5.49 27.23
CA ARG A 277 5.28 5.66 28.60
C ARG A 277 3.84 5.21 28.74
#